data_049a9668c06fab75f1284359f98dbd61
#
_entry.id   049a9668c06fab75f1284359f98dbd61
#
_cell.length_a   1.000
_cell.length_b   1.000
_cell.length_c   1.000
_cell.angle_alpha   90.00
_cell.angle_beta   90.00
_cell.angle_gamma   90.00
#
_symmetry.space_group_name_H-M   'P 1'
#
loop_
_entity.id
_entity.type
_entity.pdbx_description
1 polymer ?
#
loop_
_entity_poly.entity_id
_entity_poly.type
_entity_poly.pdbx_seq_one_letter_code
_entity_poly.pdbx_strand_id
1 'polypeptide(L)'
;MASLYDELGGAPAIEAAVDIFYRKVLGDDRISRFFEGVDMERQAAKQKGFLTMVFGGPNNYTGKDMRTGHAHLLKMGLDDSHVDAVIENLGATLSELGVGADRIAEVAALANSVRDDVLGREHKTQA
;
A
#
# COMPACT_ATOMS: atom_id res chain seq x y z
N MET A 1 2.92 21.16 -10.41
CA MET A 1 4.01 20.19 -10.16
C MET A 1 3.52 18.78 -10.43
N ALA A 2 4.33 17.99 -11.09
CA ALA A 2 3.96 16.61 -11.37
C ALA A 2 3.98 15.77 -10.09
N SER A 3 2.99 14.90 -9.93
CA SER A 3 2.97 13.92 -8.85
C SER A 3 3.95 12.79 -9.15
N LEU A 4 4.26 11.98 -8.17
CA LEU A 4 5.07 10.78 -8.40
C LEU A 4 4.40 9.88 -9.45
N TYR A 5 3.07 9.80 -9.42
CA TYR A 5 2.30 9.06 -10.42
C TYR A 5 2.63 9.52 -11.84
N ASP A 6 2.62 10.82 -12.07
CA ASP A 6 2.94 11.39 -13.39
C ASP A 6 4.42 11.19 -13.75
N GLU A 7 5.31 11.38 -12.79
CA GLU A 7 6.76 11.23 -13.01
C GLU A 7 7.14 9.81 -13.40
N LEU A 8 6.44 8.80 -12.87
CA LEU A 8 6.71 7.40 -13.19
C LEU A 8 6.07 6.94 -14.51
N GLY A 9 5.17 7.72 -15.08
CA GLY A 9 4.55 7.40 -16.36
C GLY A 9 3.09 6.95 -16.28
N GLY A 10 2.41 7.20 -15.15
CA GLY A 10 0.98 6.95 -15.01
C GLY A 10 0.61 5.49 -14.77
N ALA A 11 -0.54 5.08 -15.30
CA ALA A 11 -1.11 3.75 -15.05
C ALA A 11 -0.17 2.57 -15.37
N PRO A 12 0.58 2.57 -16.50
CA PRO A 12 1.51 1.47 -16.76
C PRO A 12 2.57 1.29 -15.68
N ALA A 13 3.04 2.39 -15.09
CA ALA A 13 4.01 2.35 -14.00
C ALA A 13 3.38 1.77 -12.74
N ILE A 14 2.11 2.09 -12.47
CA ILE A 14 1.38 1.51 -11.34
C ILE A 14 1.26 -0.02 -11.51
N GLU A 15 0.96 -0.49 -12.71
CA GLU A 15 0.89 -1.94 -12.96
C GLU A 15 2.22 -2.64 -12.69
N ALA A 16 3.33 -2.03 -13.12
CA ALA A 16 4.65 -2.56 -12.85
C ALA A 16 4.95 -2.57 -11.35
N ALA A 17 4.60 -1.50 -10.65
CA ALA A 17 4.79 -1.39 -9.20
C ALA A 17 3.99 -2.46 -8.45
N VAL A 18 2.74 -2.70 -8.83
CA VAL A 18 1.90 -3.73 -8.22
C VAL A 18 2.54 -5.10 -8.38
N ASP A 19 3.03 -5.40 -9.57
CA ASP A 19 3.65 -6.69 -9.86
C ASP A 19 4.90 -6.94 -8.99
N ILE A 20 5.77 -5.95 -8.91
CA ILE A 20 6.99 -6.02 -8.09
C ILE A 20 6.61 -6.12 -6.61
N PHE A 21 5.68 -5.30 -6.16
CA PHE A 21 5.24 -5.26 -4.78
C PHE A 21 4.69 -6.62 -4.33
N TYR A 22 3.84 -7.24 -5.14
CA TYR A 22 3.27 -8.55 -4.80
C TYR A 22 4.32 -9.65 -4.73
N ARG A 23 5.28 -9.64 -5.62
CA ARG A 23 6.35 -10.63 -5.56
C ARG A 23 7.11 -10.53 -4.23
N LYS A 24 7.34 -9.30 -3.76
CA LYS A 24 8.01 -9.07 -2.48
C LYS A 24 7.14 -9.50 -1.29
N VAL A 25 5.86 -9.13 -1.32
CA VAL A 25 4.91 -9.43 -0.26
C VAL A 25 4.71 -10.95 -0.11
N LEU A 26 4.54 -11.66 -1.22
CA LEU A 26 4.34 -13.11 -1.20
C LEU A 26 5.59 -13.86 -0.74
N GLY A 27 6.75 -13.25 -0.90
CA GLY A 27 8.01 -13.80 -0.40
C GLY A 27 8.37 -13.37 1.02
N ASP A 28 7.54 -12.55 1.66
CA ASP A 28 7.81 -12.05 3.01
C ASP A 28 6.99 -12.84 4.03
N ASP A 29 7.65 -13.68 4.81
CA ASP A 29 7.01 -14.57 5.78
C ASP A 29 6.19 -13.83 6.84
N ARG A 30 6.49 -12.56 7.09
CA ARG A 30 5.76 -11.76 8.07
C ARG A 30 4.33 -11.49 7.66
N ILE A 31 4.07 -11.42 6.35
CA ILE A 31 2.77 -10.98 5.82
C ILE A 31 2.17 -11.91 4.76
N SER A 32 2.92 -12.85 4.22
CA SER A 32 2.43 -13.72 3.14
C SER A 32 1.17 -14.49 3.51
N ARG A 33 1.02 -14.88 4.78
CA ARG A 33 -0.16 -15.61 5.23
C ARG A 33 -1.49 -14.87 5.03
N PHE A 34 -1.45 -13.54 5.00
CA PHE A 34 -2.66 -12.74 4.78
C PHE A 34 -3.16 -12.81 3.35
N PHE A 35 -2.37 -13.36 2.45
CA PHE A 35 -2.69 -13.50 1.03
C PHE A 35 -3.03 -14.93 0.64
N GLU A 36 -3.00 -15.88 1.59
CA GLU A 36 -3.38 -17.27 1.32
C GLU A 36 -4.87 -17.36 0.99
N GLY A 37 -5.19 -18.06 -0.09
CA GLY A 37 -6.57 -18.24 -0.52
C GLY A 37 -7.23 -17.00 -1.11
N VAL A 38 -6.46 -15.94 -1.33
CA VAL A 38 -6.98 -14.69 -1.89
C VAL A 38 -6.98 -14.76 -3.41
N ASP A 39 -8.05 -14.23 -4.03
CA ASP A 39 -8.10 -14.04 -5.47
C ASP A 39 -7.13 -12.91 -5.83
N MET A 40 -6.00 -13.27 -6.41
CA MET A 40 -4.91 -12.33 -6.70
C MET A 40 -5.29 -11.29 -7.76
N GLU A 41 -6.21 -11.60 -8.67
CA GLU A 41 -6.67 -10.60 -9.65
C GLU A 41 -7.46 -9.50 -8.96
N ARG A 42 -8.36 -9.88 -8.06
CA ARG A 42 -9.12 -8.92 -7.26
C ARG A 42 -8.22 -8.11 -6.35
N GLN A 43 -7.25 -8.77 -5.74
CA GLN A 43 -6.31 -8.10 -4.84
C GLN A 43 -5.43 -7.13 -5.61
N ALA A 44 -5.00 -7.48 -6.82
CA ALA A 44 -4.22 -6.59 -7.67
C ALA A 44 -4.99 -5.32 -8.00
N ALA A 45 -6.29 -5.44 -8.29
CA ALA A 45 -7.13 -4.28 -8.57
C ALA A 45 -7.20 -3.33 -7.36
N LYS A 46 -7.32 -3.89 -6.15
CA LYS A 46 -7.33 -3.11 -4.91
C LYS A 46 -5.99 -2.40 -4.69
N GLN A 47 -4.89 -3.09 -4.95
CA GLN A 47 -3.56 -2.51 -4.80
C GLN A 47 -3.28 -1.41 -5.81
N LYS A 48 -3.79 -1.53 -7.03
CA LYS A 48 -3.69 -0.46 -8.02
C LYS A 48 -4.33 0.82 -7.48
N GLY A 49 -5.51 0.71 -6.87
CA GLY A 49 -6.19 1.86 -6.26
C GLY A 49 -5.36 2.47 -5.14
N PHE A 50 -4.83 1.64 -4.26
CA PHE A 50 -4.00 2.10 -3.14
C PHE A 50 -2.72 2.78 -3.62
N LEU A 51 -1.98 2.14 -4.53
CA LEU A 51 -0.73 2.71 -5.04
C LEU A 51 -0.98 3.98 -5.85
N THR A 52 -2.08 4.03 -6.61
CA THR A 52 -2.44 5.25 -7.32
C THR A 52 -2.66 6.39 -6.34
N MET A 53 -3.34 6.11 -5.23
CA MET A 53 -3.57 7.11 -4.17
C MET A 53 -2.25 7.61 -3.57
N VAL A 54 -1.38 6.70 -3.14
CA VAL A 54 -0.13 7.11 -2.46
C VAL A 54 0.86 7.76 -3.41
N PHE A 55 0.73 7.51 -4.72
CA PHE A 55 1.59 8.15 -5.73
C PHE A 55 1.01 9.48 -6.21
N GLY A 56 -0.16 9.86 -5.72
CA GLY A 56 -0.77 11.15 -6.07
C GLY A 56 -1.53 11.16 -7.38
N GLY A 57 -1.90 10.00 -7.92
CA GLY A 57 -2.69 9.90 -9.14
C GLY A 57 -4.19 10.03 -8.91
N PRO A 58 -4.98 10.04 -10.00
CA PRO A 58 -6.44 10.11 -9.88
C PRO A 58 -7.01 8.82 -9.31
N ASN A 59 -7.80 8.93 -8.24
CA ASN A 59 -8.34 7.75 -7.57
C ASN A 59 -9.62 8.10 -6.82
N ASN A 60 -10.36 7.04 -6.46
CA ASN A 60 -11.53 7.12 -5.60
C ASN A 60 -11.32 6.34 -4.30
N TYR A 61 -10.09 6.03 -3.97
CA TYR A 61 -9.73 5.24 -2.80
C TYR A 61 -9.85 6.10 -1.53
N THR A 62 -10.54 5.59 -0.52
CA THR A 62 -10.84 6.34 0.71
C THR A 62 -10.39 5.58 1.96
N GLY A 63 -10.37 6.28 3.11
CA GLY A 63 -10.12 5.64 4.40
C GLY A 63 -11.15 4.57 4.72
N LYS A 64 -12.40 4.76 4.27
CA LYS A 64 -13.44 3.76 4.44
C LYS A 64 -13.10 2.47 3.68
N ASP A 65 -12.57 2.60 2.46
CA ASP A 65 -12.13 1.45 1.67
C ASP A 65 -11.01 0.69 2.39
N MET A 66 -10.08 1.41 3.00
CA MET A 66 -9.01 0.81 3.79
C MET A 66 -9.56 0.02 4.96
N ARG A 67 -10.51 0.60 5.72
CA ARG A 67 -11.11 -0.06 6.87
C ARG A 67 -11.87 -1.31 6.47
N THR A 68 -12.73 -1.19 5.46
CA THR A 68 -13.56 -2.29 4.98
C THR A 68 -12.70 -3.42 4.41
N GLY A 69 -11.72 -3.07 3.59
CA GLY A 69 -10.87 -4.05 2.93
C GLY A 69 -9.95 -4.82 3.86
N HIS A 70 -9.63 -4.25 5.03
CA HIS A 70 -8.71 -4.89 5.98
C HIS A 70 -9.39 -5.45 7.23
N ALA A 71 -10.70 -5.20 7.40
CA ALA A 71 -11.40 -5.62 8.61
C ALA A 71 -11.26 -7.11 8.93
N HIS A 72 -11.36 -7.97 7.91
CA HIS A 72 -11.24 -9.41 8.11
C HIS A 72 -9.83 -9.84 8.52
N LEU A 73 -8.82 -9.06 8.16
CA LEU A 73 -7.43 -9.38 8.49
C LEU A 73 -7.12 -9.16 9.97
N LEU A 74 -7.87 -8.29 10.63
CA LEU A 74 -7.71 -8.05 12.07
C LEU A 74 -7.97 -9.32 12.86
N LYS A 75 -8.91 -10.14 12.41
CA LYS A 75 -9.22 -11.44 13.03
C LYS A 75 -8.08 -12.43 12.85
N MET A 76 -7.23 -12.21 11.86
CA MET A 76 -6.06 -13.03 11.59
C MET A 76 -4.82 -12.54 12.35
N GLY A 77 -4.96 -11.48 13.13
CA GLY A 77 -3.87 -10.94 13.93
C GLY A 77 -3.07 -9.82 13.29
N LEU A 78 -3.64 -9.13 12.30
CA LEU A 78 -2.97 -7.99 11.67
C LEU A 78 -2.68 -6.91 12.72
N ASP A 79 -1.44 -6.43 12.77
CA ASP A 79 -1.01 -5.39 13.70
C ASP A 79 0.03 -4.45 13.07
N ASP A 80 0.57 -3.54 13.89
CA ASP A 80 1.56 -2.56 13.42
C ASP A 80 2.77 -3.19 12.74
N SER A 81 3.24 -4.35 13.21
CA SER A 81 4.40 -5.00 12.61
C SER A 81 4.15 -5.40 11.17
N HIS A 82 2.93 -5.78 10.85
CA HIS A 82 2.53 -6.15 9.49
C HIS A 82 2.42 -4.93 8.59
N VAL A 83 1.90 -3.83 9.11
CA VAL A 83 1.86 -2.55 8.38
C VAL A 83 3.27 -2.09 8.07
N ASP A 84 4.18 -2.18 9.05
CA ASP A 84 5.58 -1.83 8.84
C ASP A 84 6.22 -2.68 7.74
N ALA A 85 5.92 -3.98 7.72
CA ALA A 85 6.43 -4.89 6.69
C ALA A 85 5.94 -4.49 5.29
N VAL A 86 4.67 -4.10 5.17
CA VAL A 86 4.10 -3.64 3.91
C VAL A 86 4.80 -2.36 3.45
N ILE A 87 5.01 -1.41 4.35
CA ILE A 87 5.69 -0.15 4.03
C ILE A 87 7.12 -0.40 3.58
N GLU A 88 7.85 -1.32 4.24
CA GLU A 88 9.19 -1.72 3.84
C GLU A 88 9.20 -2.30 2.42
N ASN A 89 8.26 -3.18 2.11
CA ASN A 89 8.16 -3.77 0.77
C ASN A 89 7.81 -2.73 -0.27
N LEU A 90 6.98 -1.76 0.08
CA LEU A 90 6.63 -0.66 -0.80
C LEU A 90 7.87 0.20 -1.10
N GLY A 91 8.64 0.54 -0.08
CA GLY A 91 9.90 1.28 -0.25
C GLY A 91 10.90 0.54 -1.13
N ALA A 92 11.03 -0.77 -0.94
CA ALA A 92 11.91 -1.60 -1.76
C ALA A 92 11.43 -1.64 -3.22
N THR A 93 10.12 -1.69 -3.44
CA THR A 93 9.53 -1.64 -4.78
C THR A 93 9.90 -0.34 -5.50
N LEU A 94 9.76 0.78 -4.81
CA LEU A 94 10.08 2.09 -5.38
C LEU A 94 11.57 2.23 -5.68
N SER A 95 12.41 1.71 -4.79
CA SER A 95 13.86 1.70 -4.99
C SER A 95 14.23 0.91 -6.25
N GLU A 96 13.58 -0.23 -6.45
CA GLU A 96 13.80 -1.07 -7.63
C GLU A 96 13.38 -0.36 -8.92
N LEU A 97 12.35 0.48 -8.83
CA LEU A 97 11.89 1.31 -9.96
C LEU A 97 12.76 2.56 -10.20
N GLY A 98 13.78 2.76 -9.39
CA GLY A 98 14.68 3.90 -9.56
C GLY A 98 14.20 5.19 -8.92
N VAL A 99 13.24 5.11 -8.02
CA VAL A 99 12.72 6.29 -7.31
C VAL A 99 13.71 6.74 -6.25
N GLY A 100 13.93 8.06 -6.17
CA GLY A 100 14.86 8.64 -5.20
C GLY A 100 14.37 8.54 -3.76
N ALA A 101 15.31 8.56 -2.82
CA ALA A 101 15.03 8.41 -1.40
C ALA A 101 14.00 9.41 -0.86
N ASP A 102 14.02 10.66 -1.34
CA ASP A 102 13.09 11.70 -0.90
C ASP A 102 11.65 11.34 -1.25
N ARG A 103 11.43 10.84 -2.46
CA ARG A 103 10.10 10.42 -2.91
C ARG A 103 9.65 9.16 -2.19
N ILE A 104 10.56 8.24 -1.92
CA ILE A 104 10.26 7.03 -1.15
C ILE A 104 9.78 7.42 0.24
N ALA A 105 10.46 8.38 0.88
CA ALA A 105 10.05 8.88 2.20
C ALA A 105 8.65 9.50 2.18
N GLU A 106 8.31 10.25 1.13
CA GLU A 106 6.98 10.85 0.97
C GLU A 106 5.90 9.77 0.87
N VAL A 107 6.14 8.74 0.05
CA VAL A 107 5.19 7.64 -0.12
C VAL A 107 5.04 6.85 1.17
N ALA A 108 6.14 6.59 1.88
CA ALA A 108 6.09 5.90 3.16
C ALA A 108 5.28 6.68 4.19
N ALA A 109 5.42 8.01 4.21
CA ALA A 109 4.65 8.87 5.11
C ALA A 109 3.15 8.82 4.79
N LEU A 110 2.79 8.83 3.50
CA LEU A 110 1.39 8.71 3.08
C LEU A 110 0.82 7.35 3.44
N ALA A 111 1.57 6.28 3.20
CA ALA A 111 1.14 4.93 3.57
C ALA A 111 0.97 4.81 5.09
N ASN A 112 1.87 5.38 5.86
CA ASN A 112 1.79 5.38 7.31
C ASN A 112 0.58 6.18 7.82
N SER A 113 0.17 7.21 7.09
CA SER A 113 -0.97 8.05 7.48
C SER A 113 -2.30 7.29 7.47
N VAL A 114 -2.39 6.18 6.74
CA VAL A 114 -3.60 5.36 6.70
C VAL A 114 -3.53 4.14 7.63
N ARG A 115 -2.48 4.06 8.45
CA ARG A 115 -2.28 2.94 9.38
C ARG A 115 -3.49 2.69 10.27
N ASP A 116 -4.06 3.74 10.84
CA ASP A 116 -5.23 3.60 11.72
C ASP A 116 -6.43 3.05 10.98
N ASP A 117 -6.63 3.44 9.73
CA ASP A 117 -7.71 2.89 8.91
C ASP A 117 -7.50 1.40 8.63
N VAL A 118 -6.26 1.02 8.31
CA VAL A 118 -5.91 -0.38 8.05
C VAL A 118 -6.16 -1.24 9.28
N LEU A 119 -5.81 -0.73 10.46
CA LEU A 119 -5.92 -1.46 11.71
C LEU A 119 -7.26 -1.26 12.42
N GLY A 120 -8.18 -0.54 11.80
CA GLY A 120 -9.51 -0.34 12.35
C GLY A 120 -9.56 0.53 13.60
N ARG A 121 -8.54 1.34 13.83
CA ARG A 121 -8.47 2.25 14.97
C ARG A 121 -9.27 3.51 14.71
N GLU A 122 -9.75 4.14 15.78
CA GLU A 122 -10.38 5.43 15.66
C GLU A 122 -9.30 6.50 15.42
N HIS A 123 -9.61 7.45 14.54
CA HIS A 123 -8.74 8.60 14.36
C HIS A 123 -8.75 9.42 15.63
N LYS A 124 -7.57 9.72 16.16
CA LYS A 124 -7.45 10.61 17.31
C LYS A 124 -7.77 12.02 16.85
N THR A 125 -8.88 12.54 17.33
CA THR A 125 -9.21 13.93 17.10
C THR A 125 -8.30 14.76 18.00
N GLN A 126 -7.65 15.72 17.41
CA GLN A 126 -6.87 16.66 18.20
C GLN A 126 -7.84 17.55 18.97
N ALA A 127 -7.74 17.51 20.25
CA ALA A 127 -8.54 18.38 21.08
C ALA A 127 -8.01 19.80 20.98
#